data_caacd91ecaeed42508aa3c8efd63eddc
#
_entry.id   caacd91ecaeed42508aa3c8efd63eddc
#
_cell.length_a   1.000
_cell.length_b   1.000
_cell.length_c   1.000
_cell.angle_alpha   90.00
_cell.angle_beta   90.00
_cell.angle_gamma   90.00
#
_symmetry.space_group_name_H-M   'P 1'
#
loop_
_entity.id
_entity.type
_entity.pdbx_description
1 polymer ?
#
loop_
_entity_poly.entity_id
_entity_poly.type
_entity_poly.pdbx_seq_one_letter_code
_entity_poly.pdbx_strand_id
1 'polypeptide(L)'
;MNAAIIFVLLFVLMLTGMPISISLGLTVLTFLFTMTQVPIESVALKLFTGIEKFEIMAIPFFILAGNFLTHGGVARRMINFATSMVGHWHGGLGLAGVMACALFAAVSGSSPATVVAIGSILLPAMVKQGFPKGFGAGVITTSGALGILIPPSIVMVMYSVSTNTSVGALFMAGVIPGLMLATLLGLTTWWKARKNDYPRMPKVGWGARLKAFRESAWGLLLIVVVMGGIYTGLFTPTEAAAMSAVYAFVVAVFVYKDMGLKQVPKVLLDSANMSAMLLYIITNAVLFSFLMTSEQIPQAMADWLIGKGLGPIAFLLVVNVLLLLAGNVMEPSSIVLIMAPILFPVATKLGIDPVHFGILITVNMEVGMCHPPVGLNLYVASGITKMGITELTIAVWPWLLTMLVFLVLVTYWPPLSLWLPKALGVM
;
A
#
# COMPACT_ATOMS: atom_id res chain seq x y z
N MET A 1 -13.31 -7.71 -30.03
CA MET A 1 -14.00 -8.96 -29.61
C MET A 1 -13.17 -9.72 -28.58
N ASN A 2 -11.89 -9.97 -28.84
CA ASN A 2 -10.99 -10.71 -27.95
C ASN A 2 -10.86 -10.12 -26.53
N ALA A 3 -10.72 -8.80 -26.40
CA ALA A 3 -10.68 -8.14 -25.09
C ALA A 3 -11.93 -8.44 -24.23
N ALA A 4 -13.13 -8.37 -24.84
CA ALA A 4 -14.36 -8.64 -24.11
C ALA A 4 -14.43 -10.10 -23.62
N ILE A 5 -13.98 -11.06 -24.44
CA ILE A 5 -13.93 -12.49 -24.07
C ILE A 5 -12.99 -12.70 -22.88
N ILE A 6 -11.77 -12.10 -22.93
CA ILE A 6 -10.77 -12.21 -21.86
C ILE A 6 -11.32 -11.66 -20.55
N PHE A 7 -11.90 -10.46 -20.56
CA PHE A 7 -12.43 -9.85 -19.34
C PHE A 7 -13.67 -10.57 -18.81
N VAL A 8 -14.58 -10.98 -19.69
CA VAL A 8 -15.78 -11.75 -19.28
C VAL A 8 -15.35 -13.07 -18.64
N LEU A 9 -14.42 -13.80 -19.24
CA LEU A 9 -13.91 -15.05 -18.68
C LEU A 9 -13.26 -14.83 -17.32
N LEU A 10 -12.41 -13.80 -17.19
CA LEU A 10 -11.76 -13.44 -15.93
C LEU A 10 -12.82 -13.15 -14.84
N PHE A 11 -13.79 -12.29 -15.13
CA PHE A 11 -14.83 -11.94 -14.16
C PHE A 11 -15.73 -13.13 -13.79
N VAL A 12 -16.10 -13.97 -14.75
CA VAL A 12 -16.88 -15.18 -14.47
C VAL A 12 -16.11 -16.11 -13.54
N LEU A 13 -14.83 -16.36 -13.79
CA LEU A 13 -14.00 -17.18 -12.90
C LEU A 13 -13.88 -16.57 -11.51
N MET A 14 -13.68 -15.26 -11.40
CA MET A 14 -13.63 -14.57 -10.10
C MET A 14 -14.97 -14.67 -9.35
N LEU A 15 -16.11 -14.56 -10.04
CA LEU A 15 -17.44 -14.69 -9.43
C LEU A 15 -17.73 -16.09 -8.89
N THR A 16 -17.01 -17.12 -9.34
CA THR A 16 -17.10 -18.47 -8.75
C THR A 16 -16.42 -18.58 -7.38
N GLY A 17 -15.75 -17.52 -6.92
CA GLY A 17 -14.97 -17.52 -5.67
C GLY A 17 -13.55 -18.05 -5.81
N MET A 18 -13.07 -18.26 -7.04
CA MET A 18 -11.67 -18.66 -7.28
C MET A 18 -10.70 -17.56 -6.87
N PRO A 19 -9.54 -17.90 -6.28
CA PRO A 19 -8.46 -16.94 -6.04
C PRO A 19 -8.04 -16.24 -7.34
N ILE A 20 -7.74 -14.95 -7.24
CA ILE A 20 -7.39 -14.09 -8.39
C ILE A 20 -6.23 -14.65 -9.20
N SER A 21 -5.21 -15.19 -8.54
CA SER A 21 -4.07 -15.82 -9.20
C SER A 21 -4.48 -16.97 -10.12
N ILE A 22 -5.40 -17.82 -9.66
CA ILE A 22 -5.92 -18.95 -10.45
C ILE A 22 -6.81 -18.44 -11.59
N SER A 23 -7.70 -17.48 -11.30
CA SER A 23 -8.57 -16.88 -12.31
C SER A 23 -7.79 -16.25 -13.45
N LEU A 24 -6.69 -15.53 -13.15
CA LEU A 24 -5.78 -14.97 -14.14
C LEU A 24 -5.14 -16.06 -15.02
N GLY A 25 -4.51 -17.04 -14.36
CA GLY A 25 -3.84 -18.14 -15.07
C GLY A 25 -4.77 -18.92 -15.97
N LEU A 26 -5.95 -19.32 -15.44
CA LEU A 26 -6.95 -20.05 -16.22
C LEU A 26 -7.51 -19.22 -17.37
N THR A 27 -7.77 -17.92 -17.16
CA THR A 27 -8.23 -17.03 -18.25
C THR A 27 -7.22 -17.03 -19.39
N VAL A 28 -5.94 -16.83 -19.07
CA VAL A 28 -4.90 -16.75 -20.09
C VAL A 28 -4.72 -18.10 -20.79
N LEU A 29 -4.58 -19.18 -20.03
CA LEU A 29 -4.40 -20.52 -20.61
C LEU A 29 -5.59 -20.91 -21.47
N THR A 30 -6.82 -20.69 -21.02
CA THR A 30 -8.03 -20.98 -21.79
C THR A 30 -8.02 -20.20 -23.10
N PHE A 31 -7.77 -18.89 -23.05
CA PHE A 31 -7.73 -18.05 -24.25
C PHE A 31 -6.61 -18.46 -25.21
N LEU A 32 -5.40 -18.66 -24.70
CA LEU A 32 -4.24 -19.05 -25.54
C LEU A 32 -4.47 -20.39 -26.24
N PHE A 33 -5.00 -21.39 -25.54
CA PHE A 33 -5.23 -22.72 -26.14
C PHE A 33 -6.45 -22.81 -27.07
N THR A 34 -7.45 -21.95 -26.87
CA THR A 34 -8.68 -22.01 -27.66
C THR A 34 -8.73 -21.00 -28.79
N MET A 35 -8.07 -19.85 -28.66
CA MET A 35 -8.24 -18.71 -29.54
C MET A 35 -6.96 -18.29 -30.24
N THR A 36 -5.79 -18.85 -29.87
CA THR A 36 -4.49 -18.49 -30.44
C THR A 36 -3.69 -19.74 -30.84
N GLN A 37 -2.61 -19.52 -31.60
CA GLN A 37 -1.64 -20.57 -31.97
C GLN A 37 -0.30 -20.38 -31.23
N VAL A 38 -0.31 -19.73 -30.07
CA VAL A 38 0.91 -19.50 -29.28
C VAL A 38 1.42 -20.84 -28.74
N PRO A 39 2.70 -21.20 -28.99
CA PRO A 39 3.28 -22.44 -28.50
C PRO A 39 3.31 -22.49 -26.97
N ILE A 40 3.09 -23.65 -26.39
CA ILE A 40 3.10 -23.86 -24.93
C ILE A 40 4.46 -23.53 -24.31
N GLU A 41 5.52 -23.71 -25.07
CA GLU A 41 6.90 -23.38 -24.68
C GLU A 41 7.04 -21.88 -24.40
N SER A 42 6.37 -21.02 -25.19
CA SER A 42 6.34 -19.57 -24.97
C SER A 42 5.62 -19.21 -23.66
N VAL A 43 4.56 -19.93 -23.33
CA VAL A 43 3.83 -19.77 -22.07
C VAL A 43 4.72 -20.15 -20.88
N ALA A 44 5.36 -21.33 -20.96
CA ALA A 44 6.28 -21.79 -19.92
C ALA A 44 7.46 -20.81 -19.74
N LEU A 45 8.06 -20.34 -20.84
CA LEU A 45 9.14 -19.37 -20.81
C LEU A 45 8.70 -18.06 -20.13
N LYS A 46 7.49 -17.57 -20.43
CA LYS A 46 6.96 -16.34 -19.82
C LYS A 46 6.68 -16.51 -18.32
N LEU A 47 6.23 -17.66 -17.86
CA LEU A 47 6.06 -17.95 -16.44
C LEU A 47 7.40 -17.90 -15.70
N PHE A 48 8.46 -18.47 -16.26
CA PHE A 48 9.78 -18.43 -15.65
C PHE A 48 10.41 -17.03 -15.69
N THR A 49 10.48 -16.39 -16.87
CA THR A 49 11.12 -15.08 -17.03
C THR A 49 10.35 -13.96 -16.28
N GLY A 50 9.07 -14.18 -16.00
CA GLY A 50 8.24 -13.22 -15.28
C GLY A 50 8.67 -13.01 -13.83
N ILE A 51 9.33 -14.01 -13.20
CA ILE A 51 9.80 -13.96 -11.82
C ILE A 51 11.31 -13.81 -11.68
N GLU A 52 12.05 -13.74 -12.79
CA GLU A 52 13.52 -13.58 -12.79
C GLU A 52 13.98 -12.14 -12.48
N LYS A 53 13.05 -11.18 -12.39
CA LYS A 53 13.39 -9.79 -12.08
C LYS A 53 13.92 -9.66 -10.66
N PHE A 54 15.10 -9.04 -10.52
CA PHE A 54 15.78 -8.88 -9.24
C PHE A 54 14.96 -8.10 -8.21
N GLU A 55 14.19 -7.12 -8.67
CA GLU A 55 13.33 -6.28 -7.82
C GLU A 55 12.22 -7.07 -7.10
N ILE A 56 11.79 -8.19 -7.66
CA ILE A 56 10.78 -9.07 -7.05
C ILE A 56 11.26 -9.62 -5.70
N MET A 57 12.56 -9.86 -5.55
CA MET A 57 13.14 -10.35 -4.31
C MET A 57 12.99 -9.37 -3.14
N ALA A 58 12.76 -8.08 -3.41
CA ALA A 58 12.49 -7.10 -2.36
C ALA A 58 11.18 -7.40 -1.60
N ILE A 59 10.18 -7.99 -2.27
CA ILE A 59 8.85 -8.28 -1.70
C ILE A 59 8.93 -9.22 -0.50
N PRO A 60 9.51 -10.45 -0.61
CA PRO A 60 9.66 -11.36 0.54
C PRO A 60 10.41 -10.74 1.72
N PHE A 61 11.47 -9.97 1.44
CA PHE A 61 12.27 -9.36 2.49
C PHE A 61 11.53 -8.24 3.23
N PHE A 62 10.80 -7.37 2.53
CA PHE A 62 9.98 -6.35 3.19
C PHE A 62 8.82 -6.96 3.98
N ILE A 63 8.18 -8.03 3.48
CA ILE A 63 7.17 -8.78 4.23
C ILE A 63 7.76 -9.35 5.52
N LEU A 64 8.93 -9.96 5.43
CA LEU A 64 9.62 -10.55 6.57
C LEU A 64 10.01 -9.48 7.59
N ALA A 65 10.58 -8.35 7.15
CA ALA A 65 10.89 -7.21 7.99
C ALA A 65 9.64 -6.68 8.72
N GLY A 66 8.56 -6.43 7.99
CA GLY A 66 7.29 -5.96 8.54
C GLY A 66 6.71 -6.91 9.59
N ASN A 67 6.77 -8.22 9.36
CA ASN A 67 6.30 -9.24 10.30
C ASN A 67 7.17 -9.29 11.56
N PHE A 68 8.50 -9.23 11.45
CA PHE A 68 9.37 -9.16 12.62
C PHE A 68 9.09 -7.91 13.47
N LEU A 69 8.89 -6.76 12.85
CA LEU A 69 8.63 -5.51 13.57
C LEU A 69 7.23 -5.45 14.19
N THR A 70 6.24 -6.05 13.54
CA THR A 70 4.89 -6.18 14.09
C THR A 70 4.90 -7.01 15.38
N HIS A 71 5.57 -8.15 15.38
CA HIS A 71 5.66 -9.03 16.55
C HIS A 71 6.72 -8.55 17.55
N GLY A 72 7.72 -7.78 17.11
CA GLY A 72 8.84 -7.28 17.91
C GLY A 72 8.54 -6.03 18.74
N GLY A 73 7.26 -5.63 18.90
CA GLY A 73 6.86 -4.54 19.78
C GLY A 73 7.25 -3.13 19.30
N VAL A 74 7.63 -2.96 18.05
CA VAL A 74 7.96 -1.66 17.44
C VAL A 74 6.73 -0.76 17.39
N ALA A 75 5.57 -1.31 17.01
CA ALA A 75 4.30 -0.57 16.93
C ALA A 75 3.96 0.11 18.28
N ARG A 76 4.09 -0.62 19.39
CA ARG A 76 3.83 -0.09 20.74
C ARG A 76 4.74 1.10 21.07
N ARG A 77 6.02 1.01 20.74
CA ARG A 77 7.00 2.09 20.97
C ARG A 77 6.73 3.31 20.10
N MET A 78 6.37 3.11 18.83
CA MET A 78 5.97 4.19 17.93
C MET A 78 4.70 4.89 18.41
N ILE A 79 3.70 4.14 18.92
CA ILE A 79 2.50 4.71 19.55
C ILE A 79 2.87 5.56 20.77
N ASN A 80 3.74 5.05 21.65
CA ASN A 80 4.18 5.79 22.85
C ASN A 80 4.90 7.07 22.48
N PHE A 81 5.79 7.02 21.48
CA PHE A 81 6.48 8.19 20.96
C PHE A 81 5.49 9.20 20.37
N ALA A 82 4.61 8.78 19.46
CA ALA A 82 3.59 9.64 18.86
C ALA A 82 2.69 10.28 19.93
N THR A 83 2.26 9.49 20.92
CA THR A 83 1.44 9.97 22.03
C THR A 83 2.19 11.02 22.88
N SER A 84 3.48 10.85 23.12
CA SER A 84 4.29 11.82 23.85
C SER A 84 4.42 13.16 23.11
N MET A 85 4.37 13.13 21.77
CA MET A 85 4.50 14.34 20.95
C MET A 85 3.19 15.10 20.80
N VAL A 86 2.09 14.42 20.45
CA VAL A 86 0.83 15.05 20.05
C VAL A 86 -0.34 14.75 21.00
N GLY A 87 -0.17 13.90 22.00
CA GLY A 87 -1.23 13.45 22.91
C GLY A 87 -1.93 14.57 23.67
N HIS A 88 -1.27 15.69 23.92
CA HIS A 88 -1.81 16.84 24.65
C HIS A 88 -2.70 17.76 23.79
N TRP A 89 -2.84 17.50 22.49
CA TRP A 89 -3.74 18.21 21.60
C TRP A 89 -5.17 17.63 21.68
N HIS A 90 -6.14 18.38 21.15
CA HIS A 90 -7.53 17.87 21.05
C HIS A 90 -7.54 16.59 20.18
N GLY A 91 -8.12 15.53 20.73
CA GLY A 91 -8.10 14.23 20.08
C GLY A 91 -6.71 13.58 20.03
N GLY A 92 -5.86 13.88 21.02
CA GLY A 92 -4.43 13.55 21.04
C GLY A 92 -4.12 12.09 20.78
N LEU A 93 -4.91 11.12 21.27
CA LEU A 93 -4.72 9.71 20.92
C LEU A 93 -5.09 9.42 19.46
N GLY A 94 -6.08 10.09 18.88
CA GLY A 94 -6.37 9.97 17.44
C GLY A 94 -5.22 10.49 16.59
N LEU A 95 -4.67 11.68 16.94
CA LEU A 95 -3.49 12.23 16.27
C LEU A 95 -2.26 11.34 16.43
N ALA A 96 -2.05 10.78 17.63
CA ALA A 96 -1.01 9.80 17.88
C ALA A 96 -1.19 8.55 17.00
N GLY A 97 -2.44 8.15 16.75
CA GLY A 97 -2.78 7.07 15.82
C GLY A 97 -2.36 7.36 14.39
N VAL A 98 -2.70 8.55 13.87
CA VAL A 98 -2.25 8.98 12.52
C VAL A 98 -0.73 8.99 12.42
N MET A 99 -0.06 9.62 13.38
CA MET A 99 1.41 9.69 13.41
C MET A 99 2.06 8.30 13.55
N ALA A 100 1.53 7.45 14.43
CA ALA A 100 2.03 6.09 14.60
C ALA A 100 1.80 5.23 13.35
N CYS A 101 0.65 5.37 12.67
CA CYS A 101 0.41 4.71 11.39
C CYS A 101 1.39 5.18 10.33
N ALA A 102 1.68 6.48 10.22
CA ALA A 102 2.65 6.99 9.26
C ALA A 102 4.07 6.47 9.53
N LEU A 103 4.51 6.46 10.79
CA LEU A 103 5.83 5.94 11.18
C LEU A 103 5.92 4.43 10.97
N PHE A 104 4.88 3.69 11.30
CA PHE A 104 4.86 2.23 11.13
C PHE A 104 4.70 1.83 9.66
N ALA A 105 3.97 2.62 8.86
CA ALA A 105 3.88 2.49 7.41
C ALA A 105 5.25 2.46 6.74
N ALA A 106 6.10 3.42 7.10
CA ALA A 106 7.48 3.54 6.59
C ALA A 106 8.40 2.34 6.95
N VAL A 107 7.87 1.37 7.66
CA VAL A 107 8.61 0.17 8.06
C VAL A 107 7.93 -1.10 7.57
N SER A 108 6.58 -1.14 7.62
CA SER A 108 5.80 -2.34 7.28
C SER A 108 5.53 -2.50 5.79
N GLY A 109 5.44 -1.41 5.04
CA GLY A 109 5.11 -1.40 3.62
C GLY A 109 3.72 -2.00 3.28
N SER A 110 2.87 -2.22 4.29
CA SER A 110 1.58 -2.90 4.17
C SER A 110 0.48 -2.21 4.96
N SER A 111 -0.60 -1.88 4.29
CA SER A 111 -1.74 -1.21 4.91
C SER A 111 -2.50 -2.08 5.93
N PRO A 112 -2.90 -3.32 5.62
CA PRO A 112 -3.55 -4.20 6.60
C PRO A 112 -2.69 -4.47 7.83
N ALA A 113 -1.38 -4.67 7.65
CA ALA A 113 -0.44 -4.87 8.76
C ALA A 113 -0.39 -3.63 9.68
N THR A 114 -0.40 -2.43 9.10
CA THR A 114 -0.44 -1.17 9.86
C THR A 114 -1.73 -1.03 10.65
N VAL A 115 -2.89 -1.32 10.03
CA VAL A 115 -4.20 -1.31 10.73
C VAL A 115 -4.19 -2.28 11.91
N VAL A 116 -3.70 -3.51 11.72
CA VAL A 116 -3.64 -4.52 12.79
C VAL A 116 -2.68 -4.09 13.89
N ALA A 117 -1.45 -3.72 13.55
CA ALA A 117 -0.40 -3.42 14.52
C ALA A 117 -0.74 -2.22 15.41
N ILE A 118 -1.20 -1.13 14.80
CA ILE A 118 -1.55 0.10 15.54
C ILE A 118 -2.95 0.00 16.14
N GLY A 119 -3.93 -0.50 15.38
CA GLY A 119 -5.32 -0.56 15.79
C GLY A 119 -5.57 -1.48 16.99
N SER A 120 -4.93 -2.65 17.04
CA SER A 120 -5.08 -3.59 18.14
C SER A 120 -4.63 -3.02 19.50
N ILE A 121 -3.69 -2.10 19.51
CA ILE A 121 -3.15 -1.46 20.72
C ILE A 121 -3.90 -0.15 21.03
N LEU A 122 -4.04 0.71 20.02
CA LEU A 122 -4.49 2.07 20.25
C LEU A 122 -6.01 2.18 20.40
N LEU A 123 -6.78 1.37 19.67
CA LEU A 123 -8.24 1.43 19.72
C LEU A 123 -8.82 1.15 21.13
N PRO A 124 -8.41 0.04 21.82
CA PRO A 124 -8.83 -0.18 23.20
C PRO A 124 -8.42 0.94 24.14
N ALA A 125 -7.24 1.53 23.94
CA ALA A 125 -6.76 2.65 24.73
C ALA A 125 -7.63 3.90 24.54
N MET A 126 -8.03 4.20 23.28
CA MET A 126 -8.92 5.31 22.96
C MET A 126 -10.29 5.13 23.62
N VAL A 127 -10.90 3.96 23.48
CA VAL A 127 -12.21 3.66 24.09
C VAL A 127 -12.14 3.79 25.62
N LYS A 128 -11.08 3.27 26.25
CA LYS A 128 -10.85 3.37 27.69
C LYS A 128 -10.70 4.83 28.17
N GLN A 129 -10.21 5.73 27.31
CA GLN A 129 -10.09 7.16 27.62
C GLN A 129 -11.34 7.98 27.26
N GLY A 130 -12.44 7.32 26.86
CA GLY A 130 -13.72 7.98 26.60
C GLY A 130 -13.90 8.46 25.15
N PHE A 131 -13.04 8.07 24.22
CA PHE A 131 -13.28 8.34 22.80
C PHE A 131 -14.40 7.43 22.26
N PRO A 132 -15.28 7.94 21.40
CA PRO A 132 -16.24 7.11 20.70
C PRO A 132 -15.52 6.03 19.86
N LYS A 133 -16.01 4.80 19.93
CA LYS A 133 -15.42 3.67 19.20
C LYS A 133 -15.33 3.93 17.70
N GLY A 134 -16.38 4.52 17.09
CA GLY A 134 -16.40 4.89 15.68
C GLY A 134 -15.35 5.94 15.31
N PHE A 135 -15.02 6.89 16.21
CA PHE A 135 -13.95 7.84 15.95
C PHE A 135 -12.60 7.14 15.86
N GLY A 136 -12.28 6.28 16.85
CA GLY A 136 -11.03 5.52 16.84
C GLY A 136 -10.93 4.58 15.64
N ALA A 137 -12.02 3.87 15.34
CA ALA A 137 -12.10 2.99 14.18
C ALA A 137 -11.87 3.75 12.87
N GLY A 138 -12.53 4.91 12.68
CA GLY A 138 -12.36 5.74 11.50
C GLY A 138 -10.91 6.20 11.30
N VAL A 139 -10.29 6.74 12.35
CA VAL A 139 -8.89 7.19 12.32
C VAL A 139 -7.95 6.04 11.94
N ILE A 140 -8.04 4.90 12.62
CA ILE A 140 -7.10 3.78 12.43
C ILE A 140 -7.27 3.15 11.04
N THR A 141 -8.50 2.94 10.60
CA THR A 141 -8.78 2.33 9.28
C THR A 141 -8.18 3.14 8.15
N THR A 142 -8.38 4.46 8.17
CA THR A 142 -7.91 5.34 7.08
C THR A 142 -6.43 5.69 7.20
N SER A 143 -5.93 5.92 8.42
CA SER A 143 -4.49 6.19 8.59
C SER A 143 -3.63 4.95 8.34
N GLY A 144 -4.16 3.75 8.55
CA GLY A 144 -3.48 2.51 8.20
C GLY A 144 -3.23 2.37 6.69
N ALA A 145 -4.07 3.03 5.86
CA ALA A 145 -3.89 3.05 4.40
C ALA A 145 -2.52 3.66 3.99
N LEU A 146 -1.95 4.58 4.79
CA LEU A 146 -0.60 5.13 4.57
C LEU A 146 0.47 4.04 4.38
N GLY A 147 0.19 2.80 4.79
CA GLY A 147 1.10 1.65 4.69
C GLY A 147 1.51 1.24 3.28
N ILE A 148 0.83 1.71 2.25
CA ILE A 148 1.22 1.45 0.85
C ILE A 148 1.73 2.68 0.11
N LEU A 149 1.59 3.89 0.68
CA LEU A 149 2.07 5.13 0.06
C LEU A 149 3.39 5.61 0.63
N ILE A 150 3.55 5.54 1.96
CA ILE A 150 4.82 5.90 2.60
C ILE A 150 5.84 4.79 2.34
N PRO A 151 6.98 5.09 1.69
CA PRO A 151 7.98 4.08 1.36
C PRO A 151 8.72 3.55 2.61
N PRO A 152 9.19 2.28 2.53
CA PRO A 152 9.09 1.35 1.41
C PRO A 152 7.68 0.76 1.25
N SER A 153 7.25 0.52 0.02
CA SER A 153 5.91 0.02 -0.30
C SER A 153 5.97 -1.19 -1.23
N ILE A 154 5.34 -2.29 -0.81
CA ILE A 154 5.24 -3.52 -1.61
C ILE A 154 4.45 -3.26 -2.91
N VAL A 155 3.41 -2.43 -2.85
CA VAL A 155 2.57 -2.07 -4.00
C VAL A 155 3.37 -1.30 -5.06
N MET A 156 4.25 -0.38 -4.64
CA MET A 156 5.14 0.35 -5.54
C MET A 156 6.19 -0.58 -6.18
N VAL A 157 6.70 -1.57 -5.45
CA VAL A 157 7.61 -2.59 -6.03
C VAL A 157 6.87 -3.40 -7.10
N MET A 158 5.63 -3.81 -6.84
CA MET A 158 4.81 -4.53 -7.82
C MET A 158 4.51 -3.70 -9.08
N TYR A 159 4.21 -2.41 -8.90
CA TYR A 159 4.06 -1.50 -10.03
C TYR A 159 5.34 -1.40 -10.85
N SER A 160 6.49 -1.22 -10.18
CA SER A 160 7.81 -1.20 -10.82
C SER A 160 8.07 -2.46 -11.65
N VAL A 161 7.82 -3.64 -11.08
CA VAL A 161 7.98 -4.93 -11.78
C VAL A 161 7.09 -5.02 -13.02
N SER A 162 5.85 -4.53 -12.93
CA SER A 162 4.88 -4.58 -14.02
C SER A 162 5.17 -3.60 -15.16
N THR A 163 5.79 -2.45 -14.85
CA THR A 163 5.96 -1.32 -15.77
C THR A 163 7.41 -1.01 -16.13
N ASN A 164 8.38 -1.70 -15.50
CA ASN A 164 9.82 -1.39 -15.56
C ASN A 164 10.17 0.04 -15.12
N THR A 165 9.38 0.61 -14.21
CA THR A 165 9.64 1.93 -13.59
C THR A 165 10.58 1.77 -12.40
N SER A 166 11.51 2.69 -12.18
CA SER A 166 12.48 2.62 -11.07
C SER A 166 11.78 2.57 -9.69
N VAL A 167 12.09 1.55 -8.88
CA VAL A 167 11.61 1.43 -7.49
C VAL A 167 12.08 2.61 -6.64
N GLY A 168 13.35 3.02 -6.80
CA GLY A 168 13.92 4.15 -6.06
C GLY A 168 13.19 5.45 -6.38
N ALA A 169 12.88 5.71 -7.67
CA ALA A 169 12.12 6.88 -8.08
C ALA A 169 10.69 6.86 -7.51
N LEU A 170 10.02 5.70 -7.52
CA LEU A 170 8.69 5.54 -6.93
C LEU A 170 8.69 5.78 -5.42
N PHE A 171 9.66 5.22 -4.70
CA PHE A 171 9.80 5.44 -3.26
C PHE A 171 10.00 6.92 -2.94
N MET A 172 10.88 7.58 -3.70
CA MET A 172 11.12 9.01 -3.52
C MET A 172 9.87 9.85 -3.82
N ALA A 173 9.14 9.48 -4.87
CA ALA A 173 7.90 10.14 -5.27
C ALA A 173 6.75 9.96 -4.26
N GLY A 174 6.77 8.89 -3.47
CA GLY A 174 5.76 8.61 -2.44
C GLY A 174 5.94 9.41 -1.14
N VAL A 175 7.13 9.95 -0.86
CA VAL A 175 7.43 10.64 0.41
C VAL A 175 6.55 11.86 0.63
N ILE A 176 6.53 12.80 -0.31
CA ILE A 176 5.76 14.05 -0.17
C ILE A 176 4.26 13.78 -0.13
N PRO A 177 3.68 12.99 -1.09
CA PRO A 177 2.28 12.61 -1.01
C PRO A 177 1.91 11.91 0.30
N GLY A 178 2.73 10.98 0.78
CA GLY A 178 2.50 10.25 2.02
C GLY A 178 2.47 11.16 3.25
N LEU A 179 3.44 12.06 3.38
CA LEU A 179 3.50 13.04 4.47
C LEU A 179 2.34 14.03 4.39
N MET A 180 1.97 14.47 3.18
CA MET A 180 0.84 15.35 2.98
C MET A 180 -0.47 14.68 3.36
N LEU A 181 -0.72 13.44 2.92
CA LEU A 181 -1.91 12.70 3.31
C LEU A 181 -1.97 12.46 4.83
N ALA A 182 -0.86 12.07 5.46
CA ALA A 182 -0.79 11.94 6.91
C ALA A 182 -1.15 13.24 7.63
N THR A 183 -0.67 14.38 7.12
CA THR A 183 -0.99 15.70 7.65
C THR A 183 -2.47 16.04 7.49
N LEU A 184 -3.07 15.78 6.32
CA LEU A 184 -4.49 16.02 6.05
C LEU A 184 -5.38 15.13 6.92
N LEU A 185 -5.05 13.85 7.08
CA LEU A 185 -5.76 12.94 8.00
C LEU A 185 -5.63 13.41 9.45
N GLY A 186 -4.46 13.90 9.84
CA GLY A 186 -4.23 14.51 11.15
C GLY A 186 -5.09 15.75 11.36
N LEU A 187 -5.16 16.66 10.39
CA LEU A 187 -6.01 17.86 10.43
C LEU A 187 -7.49 17.51 10.54
N THR A 188 -7.97 16.53 9.76
CA THR A 188 -9.34 16.02 9.83
C THR A 188 -9.63 15.43 11.21
N THR A 189 -8.69 14.66 11.76
CA THR A 189 -8.79 14.08 13.10
C THR A 189 -8.86 15.16 14.18
N TRP A 190 -7.97 16.15 14.12
CA TRP A 190 -7.94 17.27 15.05
C TRP A 190 -9.22 18.12 14.97
N TRP A 191 -9.67 18.46 13.76
CA TRP A 191 -10.89 19.24 13.54
C TRP A 191 -12.12 18.55 14.13
N LYS A 192 -12.27 17.24 13.83
CA LYS A 192 -13.40 16.45 14.35
C LYS A 192 -13.34 16.32 15.88
N ALA A 193 -12.16 16.11 16.43
CA ALA A 193 -11.96 16.00 17.88
C ALA A 193 -12.22 17.32 18.60
N ARG A 194 -11.81 18.45 18.00
CA ARG A 194 -12.07 19.78 18.56
C ARG A 194 -13.55 20.13 18.52
N LYS A 195 -14.24 19.80 17.41
CA LYS A 195 -15.68 20.06 17.27
C LYS A 195 -16.53 19.31 18.29
N ASN A 196 -16.10 18.11 18.68
CA ASN A 196 -16.84 17.25 19.62
C ASN A 196 -16.23 17.24 21.04
N ASP A 197 -15.28 18.12 21.31
CA ASP A 197 -14.55 18.26 22.59
C ASP A 197 -14.03 16.93 23.16
N TYR A 198 -13.37 16.15 22.32
CA TYR A 198 -12.81 14.85 22.74
C TYR A 198 -11.63 15.00 23.70
N PRO A 199 -11.38 13.99 24.56
CA PRO A 199 -10.38 14.03 25.61
C PRO A 199 -8.97 14.40 25.11
N ARG A 200 -8.21 15.04 26.00
CA ARG A 200 -6.79 15.35 25.83
C ARG A 200 -5.98 14.66 26.89
N MET A 201 -4.77 14.29 26.54
CA MET A 201 -3.83 13.80 27.53
C MET A 201 -3.07 14.97 28.19
N PRO A 202 -2.56 14.79 29.41
CA PRO A 202 -1.70 15.78 30.01
C PRO A 202 -0.42 15.97 29.18
N LYS A 203 0.10 17.21 29.17
CA LYS A 203 1.34 17.52 28.46
C LYS A 203 2.53 16.84 29.15
N VAL A 204 3.31 16.09 28.40
CA VAL A 204 4.50 15.39 28.92
C VAL A 204 5.72 16.28 28.80
N GLY A 205 6.59 16.22 29.79
CA GLY A 205 7.86 16.98 29.79
C GLY A 205 8.86 16.45 28.74
N TRP A 206 9.85 17.27 28.43
CA TRP A 206 10.88 16.94 27.43
C TRP A 206 11.65 15.65 27.76
N GLY A 207 11.92 15.36 29.03
CA GLY A 207 12.58 14.12 29.44
C GLY A 207 11.80 12.85 29.06
N ALA A 208 10.46 12.87 29.22
CA ALA A 208 9.61 11.75 28.83
C ALA A 208 9.51 11.60 27.31
N ARG A 209 9.51 12.71 26.55
CA ARG A 209 9.55 12.70 25.09
C ARG A 209 10.87 12.10 24.56
N LEU A 210 12.01 12.52 25.15
CA LEU A 210 13.33 12.00 24.78
C LEU A 210 13.44 10.50 25.12
N LYS A 211 12.88 10.07 26.26
CA LYS A 211 12.80 8.65 26.62
C LYS A 211 11.99 7.86 25.59
N ALA A 212 10.79 8.32 25.25
CA ALA A 212 9.93 7.68 24.25
C ALA A 212 10.60 7.63 22.85
N PHE A 213 11.30 8.71 22.46
CA PHE A 213 12.10 8.73 21.22
C PHE A 213 13.22 7.68 21.27
N ARG A 214 14.00 7.62 22.36
CA ARG A 214 15.09 6.65 22.51
C ARG A 214 14.56 5.20 22.46
N GLU A 215 13.42 4.93 23.07
CA GLU A 215 12.79 3.60 23.04
C GLU A 215 12.31 3.22 21.63
N SER A 216 11.85 4.17 20.82
CA SER A 216 11.41 3.95 19.42
C SER A 216 12.56 4.06 18.41
N ALA A 217 13.72 4.54 18.82
CA ALA A 217 14.85 4.90 17.93
C ALA A 217 15.28 3.74 17.02
N TRP A 218 15.33 2.52 17.53
CA TRP A 218 15.71 1.36 16.71
C TRP A 218 14.71 1.08 15.59
N GLY A 219 13.40 1.26 15.83
CA GLY A 219 12.41 1.15 14.77
C GLY A 219 12.51 2.28 13.75
N LEU A 220 12.75 3.53 14.24
CA LEU A 220 12.91 4.70 13.37
C LEU A 220 14.22 4.67 12.57
N LEU A 221 15.30 4.12 13.15
CA LEU A 221 16.59 3.98 12.47
C LEU A 221 16.48 3.08 11.22
N LEU A 222 15.60 2.09 11.22
CA LEU A 222 15.38 1.28 10.03
C LEU A 222 14.93 2.12 8.84
N ILE A 223 14.03 3.09 9.06
CA ILE A 223 13.58 4.00 8.00
C ILE A 223 14.76 4.75 7.41
N VAL A 224 15.63 5.28 8.29
CA VAL A 224 16.82 6.04 7.87
C VAL A 224 17.80 5.15 7.11
N VAL A 225 18.02 3.92 7.55
CA VAL A 225 18.94 2.97 6.91
C VAL A 225 18.42 2.57 5.53
N VAL A 226 17.14 2.21 5.42
CA VAL A 226 16.55 1.77 4.15
C VAL A 226 16.48 2.94 3.15
N MET A 227 15.84 4.03 3.54
CA MET A 227 15.65 5.17 2.63
C MET A 227 16.96 5.90 2.35
N GLY A 228 17.77 6.11 3.40
CA GLY A 228 19.10 6.72 3.25
C GLY A 228 20.02 5.88 2.37
N GLY A 229 20.03 4.57 2.56
CA GLY A 229 20.85 3.65 1.75
C GLY A 229 20.45 3.63 0.28
N ILE A 230 19.14 3.65 -0.02
CA ILE A 230 18.64 3.71 -1.40
C ILE A 230 18.96 5.08 -2.03
N TYR A 231 18.73 6.18 -1.32
CA TYR A 231 18.90 7.53 -1.89
C TYR A 231 20.36 7.96 -2.06
N THR A 232 21.25 7.41 -1.23
CA THR A 232 22.70 7.65 -1.40
C THR A 232 23.34 6.70 -2.42
N GLY A 233 22.57 5.75 -2.98
CA GLY A 233 23.08 4.74 -3.91
C GLY A 233 23.96 3.67 -3.26
N LEU A 234 23.99 3.60 -1.92
CA LEU A 234 24.73 2.55 -1.20
C LEU A 234 24.06 1.19 -1.33
N PHE A 235 22.73 1.15 -1.44
CA PHE A 235 21.94 -0.06 -1.58
C PHE A 235 20.96 0.06 -2.75
N THR A 236 20.81 -1.02 -3.49
CA THR A 236 19.62 -1.23 -4.33
C THR A 236 18.39 -1.44 -3.45
N PRO A 237 17.17 -1.22 -3.95
CA PRO A 237 15.95 -1.51 -3.19
C PRO A 237 15.88 -2.94 -2.65
N THR A 238 16.41 -3.92 -3.39
CA THR A 238 16.43 -5.33 -2.97
C THR A 238 17.42 -5.58 -1.83
N GLU A 239 18.63 -5.01 -1.92
CA GLU A 239 19.62 -5.08 -0.84
C GLU A 239 19.12 -4.37 0.42
N ALA A 240 18.49 -3.21 0.27
CA ALA A 240 17.86 -2.50 1.39
C ALA A 240 16.75 -3.33 2.05
N ALA A 241 15.95 -4.05 1.26
CA ALA A 241 14.93 -4.96 1.77
C ALA A 241 15.55 -6.13 2.55
N ALA A 242 16.60 -6.77 2.01
CA ALA A 242 17.31 -7.86 2.70
C ALA A 242 17.93 -7.38 4.02
N MET A 243 18.59 -6.22 4.00
CA MET A 243 19.15 -5.59 5.20
C MET A 243 18.07 -5.26 6.24
N SER A 244 16.89 -4.79 5.77
CA SER A 244 15.77 -4.49 6.67
C SER A 244 15.24 -5.73 7.38
N ALA A 245 15.19 -6.89 6.70
CA ALA A 245 14.74 -8.14 7.28
C ALA A 245 15.69 -8.62 8.39
N VAL A 246 17.01 -8.59 8.14
CA VAL A 246 18.03 -8.94 9.14
C VAL A 246 18.01 -7.97 10.32
N TYR A 247 17.95 -6.68 10.03
CA TYR A 247 17.87 -5.64 11.06
C TYR A 247 16.63 -5.81 11.94
N ALA A 248 15.46 -5.99 11.32
CA ALA A 248 14.19 -6.19 12.02
C ALA A 248 14.22 -7.42 12.94
N PHE A 249 14.80 -8.54 12.47
CA PHE A 249 15.02 -9.73 13.28
C PHE A 249 15.89 -9.42 14.51
N VAL A 250 17.04 -8.79 14.32
CA VAL A 250 17.96 -8.43 15.41
C VAL A 250 17.28 -7.51 16.42
N VAL A 251 16.57 -6.50 15.96
CA VAL A 251 15.83 -5.56 16.82
C VAL A 251 14.74 -6.26 17.61
N ALA A 252 13.92 -7.08 16.96
CA ALA A 252 12.79 -7.75 17.60
C ALA A 252 13.23 -8.77 18.67
N VAL A 253 14.27 -9.55 18.38
CA VAL A 253 14.69 -10.68 19.23
C VAL A 253 15.74 -10.28 20.26
N PHE A 254 16.75 -9.52 19.88
CA PHE A 254 17.91 -9.28 20.75
C PHE A 254 17.89 -7.89 21.40
N VAL A 255 17.39 -6.87 20.73
CA VAL A 255 17.37 -5.49 21.25
C VAL A 255 16.14 -5.25 22.11
N TYR A 256 14.96 -5.43 21.53
CA TYR A 256 13.69 -5.22 22.24
C TYR A 256 13.27 -6.43 23.08
N LYS A 257 13.68 -7.62 22.67
CA LYS A 257 13.38 -8.87 23.38
C LYS A 257 11.87 -9.13 23.58
N ASP A 258 11.04 -8.51 22.74
CA ASP A 258 9.59 -8.70 22.77
C ASP A 258 9.16 -9.96 22.03
N MET A 259 10.07 -10.56 21.21
CA MET A 259 9.85 -11.81 20.50
C MET A 259 10.91 -12.84 20.92
N GLY A 260 10.44 -13.99 21.37
CA GLY A 260 11.31 -15.14 21.70
C GLY A 260 11.72 -15.92 20.44
N LEU A 261 12.91 -16.54 20.48
CA LEU A 261 13.41 -17.39 19.38
C LEU A 261 12.43 -18.50 18.96
N LYS A 262 11.60 -19.01 19.88
CA LYS A 262 10.57 -20.01 19.59
C LYS A 262 9.45 -19.50 18.67
N GLN A 263 9.26 -18.19 18.56
CA GLN A 263 8.27 -17.56 17.69
C GLN A 263 8.80 -17.31 16.28
N VAL A 264 10.12 -17.27 16.10
CA VAL A 264 10.78 -17.00 14.82
C VAL A 264 10.31 -17.94 13.70
N PRO A 265 10.24 -19.28 13.90
CA PRO A 265 9.77 -20.18 12.84
C PRO A 265 8.36 -19.88 12.36
N LYS A 266 7.47 -19.43 13.25
CA LYS A 266 6.11 -19.02 12.88
C LYS A 266 6.12 -17.77 12.02
N VAL A 267 6.89 -16.76 12.40
CA VAL A 267 7.03 -15.51 11.62
C VAL A 267 7.61 -15.78 10.23
N LEU A 268 8.61 -16.66 10.14
CA LEU A 268 9.19 -17.10 8.86
C LEU A 268 8.14 -17.81 8.00
N LEU A 269 7.36 -18.71 8.58
CA LEU A 269 6.31 -19.46 7.86
C LEU A 269 5.21 -18.52 7.35
N ASP A 270 4.72 -17.62 8.20
CA ASP A 270 3.69 -16.65 7.83
C ASP A 270 4.18 -15.71 6.70
N SER A 271 5.44 -15.28 6.79
CA SER A 271 6.07 -14.46 5.75
C SER A 271 6.28 -15.23 4.45
N ALA A 272 6.70 -16.49 4.53
CA ALA A 272 6.88 -17.36 3.37
C ALA A 272 5.54 -17.62 2.65
N ASN A 273 4.47 -17.91 3.40
CA ASN A 273 3.14 -18.12 2.82
C ASN A 273 2.62 -16.86 2.09
N MET A 274 2.77 -15.68 2.70
CA MET A 274 2.39 -14.42 2.06
C MET A 274 3.22 -14.15 0.82
N SER A 275 4.53 -14.35 0.89
CA SER A 275 5.44 -14.18 -0.25
C SER A 275 5.11 -15.13 -1.40
N ALA A 276 4.86 -16.41 -1.10
CA ALA A 276 4.48 -17.40 -2.11
C ALA A 276 3.18 -17.03 -2.81
N MET A 277 2.18 -16.56 -2.06
CA MET A 277 0.91 -16.08 -2.62
C MET A 277 1.14 -14.92 -3.59
N LEU A 278 1.92 -13.91 -3.20
CA LEU A 278 2.18 -12.74 -4.04
C LEU A 278 3.02 -13.09 -5.27
N LEU A 279 4.05 -13.92 -5.13
CA LEU A 279 4.87 -14.38 -6.26
C LEU A 279 4.02 -15.18 -7.25
N TYR A 280 3.09 -15.99 -6.78
CA TYR A 280 2.19 -16.73 -7.65
C TYR A 280 1.20 -15.80 -8.40
N ILE A 281 0.73 -14.73 -7.76
CA ILE A 281 -0.07 -13.69 -8.44
C ILE A 281 0.77 -13.01 -9.52
N ILE A 282 2.01 -12.60 -9.19
CA ILE A 282 2.93 -11.95 -10.15
C ILE A 282 3.16 -12.82 -11.37
N THR A 283 3.44 -14.10 -11.19
CA THR A 283 3.68 -15.06 -12.28
C THR A 283 2.50 -15.10 -13.26
N ASN A 284 1.29 -15.24 -12.73
CA ASN A 284 0.08 -15.26 -13.56
C ASN A 284 -0.25 -13.89 -14.17
N ALA A 285 0.05 -12.80 -13.47
CA ALA A 285 -0.14 -11.44 -13.99
C ALA A 285 0.82 -11.11 -15.13
N VAL A 286 2.06 -11.59 -15.08
CA VAL A 286 3.01 -11.45 -16.20
C VAL A 286 2.52 -12.21 -17.44
N LEU A 287 1.97 -13.39 -17.24
CA LEU A 287 1.35 -14.16 -18.32
C LEU A 287 0.13 -13.43 -18.91
N PHE A 288 -0.71 -12.85 -18.05
CA PHE A 288 -1.85 -12.02 -18.45
C PHE A 288 -1.40 -10.77 -19.24
N SER A 289 -0.36 -10.08 -18.76
CA SER A 289 0.27 -8.95 -19.46
C SER A 289 0.78 -9.33 -20.86
N PHE A 290 1.40 -10.51 -20.98
CA PHE A 290 1.83 -11.05 -22.27
C PHE A 290 0.65 -11.24 -23.22
N LEU A 291 -0.45 -11.84 -22.76
CA LEU A 291 -1.67 -11.99 -23.56
C LEU A 291 -2.23 -10.63 -24.00
N MET A 292 -2.36 -9.67 -23.06
CA MET A 292 -2.91 -8.35 -23.36
C MET A 292 -2.08 -7.61 -24.42
N THR A 293 -0.75 -7.76 -24.35
CA THR A 293 0.17 -7.13 -25.30
C THR A 293 0.15 -7.82 -26.65
N SER A 294 0.11 -9.16 -26.71
CA SER A 294 0.04 -9.91 -27.97
C SER A 294 -1.26 -9.64 -28.72
N GLU A 295 -2.37 -9.42 -28.03
CA GLU A 295 -3.65 -9.02 -28.59
C GLU A 295 -3.76 -7.51 -28.86
N GLN A 296 -2.70 -6.72 -28.61
CA GLN A 296 -2.64 -5.27 -28.82
C GLN A 296 -3.75 -4.48 -28.13
N ILE A 297 -4.29 -5.00 -27.02
CA ILE A 297 -5.43 -4.41 -26.31
C ILE A 297 -5.09 -3.00 -25.77
N PRO A 298 -3.94 -2.76 -25.12
CA PRO A 298 -3.59 -1.43 -24.64
C PRO A 298 -3.48 -0.40 -25.78
N GLN A 299 -2.92 -0.81 -26.93
CA GLN A 299 -2.78 0.03 -28.11
C GLN A 299 -4.14 0.41 -28.69
N ALA A 300 -5.04 -0.55 -28.85
CA ALA A 300 -6.40 -0.32 -29.33
C ALA A 300 -7.20 0.59 -28.40
N MET A 301 -7.02 0.46 -27.09
CA MET A 301 -7.61 1.35 -26.09
C MET A 301 -7.09 2.78 -26.21
N ALA A 302 -5.78 2.95 -26.35
CA ALA A 302 -5.17 4.26 -26.53
C ALA A 302 -5.65 4.94 -27.81
N ASP A 303 -5.69 4.23 -28.92
CA ASP A 303 -6.15 4.76 -30.23
C ASP A 303 -7.64 5.15 -30.19
N TRP A 304 -8.46 4.35 -29.51
CA TRP A 304 -9.86 4.67 -29.32
C TRP A 304 -10.05 5.94 -28.47
N LEU A 305 -9.31 6.11 -27.38
CA LEU A 305 -9.36 7.29 -26.52
C LEU A 305 -8.93 8.56 -27.29
N ILE A 306 -7.81 8.48 -28.01
CA ILE A 306 -7.28 9.57 -28.80
C ILE A 306 -8.24 9.91 -29.94
N GLY A 307 -8.79 8.91 -30.63
CA GLY A 307 -9.78 9.07 -31.70
C GLY A 307 -11.10 9.72 -31.24
N LYS A 308 -11.43 9.60 -29.95
CA LYS A 308 -12.57 10.30 -29.32
C LYS A 308 -12.22 11.70 -28.81
N GLY A 309 -10.98 12.17 -28.98
CA GLY A 309 -10.51 13.44 -28.46
C GLY A 309 -10.36 13.51 -26.94
N LEU A 310 -10.30 12.33 -26.27
CA LEU A 310 -10.11 12.24 -24.83
C LEU A 310 -8.63 12.45 -24.49
N GLY A 311 -8.32 13.61 -23.94
CA GLY A 311 -6.98 13.96 -23.49
C GLY A 311 -6.57 13.30 -22.17
N PRO A 312 -5.33 13.58 -21.67
CA PRO A 312 -4.80 13.02 -20.43
C PRO A 312 -5.70 13.22 -19.22
N ILE A 313 -6.35 14.37 -19.10
CA ILE A 313 -7.24 14.71 -17.98
C ILE A 313 -8.45 13.76 -17.92
N ALA A 314 -9.11 13.54 -19.05
CA ALA A 314 -10.25 12.64 -19.13
C ALA A 314 -9.84 11.19 -18.90
N PHE A 315 -8.68 10.78 -19.43
CA PHE A 315 -8.13 9.45 -19.17
C PHE A 315 -7.89 9.23 -17.69
N LEU A 316 -7.23 10.16 -16.99
CA LEU A 316 -6.96 10.05 -15.56
C LEU A 316 -8.26 9.97 -14.72
N LEU A 317 -9.31 10.70 -15.12
CA LEU A 317 -10.61 10.62 -14.48
C LEU A 317 -11.21 9.20 -14.61
N VAL A 318 -11.21 8.65 -15.83
CA VAL A 318 -11.72 7.29 -16.09
C VAL A 318 -10.91 6.25 -15.32
N VAL A 319 -9.58 6.39 -15.32
CA VAL A 319 -8.68 5.50 -14.55
C VAL A 319 -9.01 5.56 -13.06
N ASN A 320 -9.19 6.75 -12.49
CA ASN A 320 -9.53 6.88 -11.07
C ASN A 320 -10.84 6.17 -10.73
N VAL A 321 -11.89 6.37 -11.52
CA VAL A 321 -13.18 5.72 -11.28
C VAL A 321 -13.05 4.20 -11.39
N LEU A 322 -12.37 3.71 -12.43
CA LEU A 322 -12.18 2.28 -12.68
C LEU A 322 -11.39 1.63 -11.55
N LEU A 323 -10.30 2.25 -11.11
CA LEU A 323 -9.47 1.74 -10.01
C LEU A 323 -10.20 1.80 -8.66
N LEU A 324 -11.01 2.83 -8.39
CA LEU A 324 -11.85 2.88 -7.18
C LEU A 324 -12.86 1.75 -7.16
N LEU A 325 -13.51 1.45 -8.30
CA LEU A 325 -14.44 0.33 -8.41
C LEU A 325 -13.72 -1.02 -8.20
N ALA A 326 -12.55 -1.20 -8.80
CA ALA A 326 -11.73 -2.40 -8.61
C ALA A 326 -11.26 -2.55 -7.15
N GLY A 327 -10.84 -1.45 -6.51
CA GLY A 327 -10.37 -1.39 -5.12
C GLY A 327 -11.41 -1.81 -4.10
N ASN A 328 -12.70 -1.73 -4.45
CA ASN A 328 -13.77 -2.20 -3.60
C ASN A 328 -13.86 -3.73 -3.48
N VAL A 329 -13.32 -4.46 -4.45
CA VAL A 329 -13.54 -5.92 -4.57
C VAL A 329 -12.24 -6.70 -4.45
N MET A 330 -11.12 -6.08 -4.82
CA MET A 330 -9.83 -6.74 -4.94
C MET A 330 -8.78 -6.09 -4.02
N GLU A 331 -7.77 -6.86 -3.66
CA GLU A 331 -6.63 -6.32 -2.91
C GLU A 331 -5.69 -5.53 -3.84
N PRO A 332 -4.97 -4.51 -3.32
CA PRO A 332 -4.16 -3.59 -4.11
C PRO A 332 -3.12 -4.24 -5.02
N SER A 333 -2.42 -5.26 -4.50
CA SER A 333 -1.36 -5.92 -5.26
C SER A 333 -1.89 -6.57 -6.53
N SER A 334 -3.05 -7.23 -6.42
CA SER A 334 -3.73 -7.86 -7.56
C SER A 334 -4.20 -6.84 -8.58
N ILE A 335 -4.76 -5.72 -8.11
CA ILE A 335 -5.24 -4.64 -9.01
C ILE A 335 -4.06 -4.06 -9.79
N VAL A 336 -2.97 -3.73 -9.09
CA VAL A 336 -1.79 -3.17 -9.75
C VAL A 336 -1.23 -4.12 -10.80
N LEU A 337 -1.10 -5.40 -10.47
CA LEU A 337 -0.54 -6.40 -11.38
C LEU A 337 -1.42 -6.65 -12.62
N ILE A 338 -2.74 -6.49 -12.49
CA ILE A 338 -3.69 -6.65 -13.61
C ILE A 338 -3.79 -5.36 -14.43
N MET A 339 -3.99 -4.23 -13.73
CA MET A 339 -4.36 -2.98 -14.39
C MET A 339 -3.15 -2.19 -14.90
N ALA A 340 -2.00 -2.27 -14.21
CA ALA A 340 -0.82 -1.51 -14.64
C ALA A 340 -0.36 -1.91 -16.06
N PRO A 341 -0.22 -3.19 -16.43
CA PRO A 341 0.17 -3.55 -17.79
C PRO A 341 -0.80 -3.07 -18.88
N ILE A 342 -2.07 -2.85 -18.52
CA ILE A 342 -3.10 -2.39 -19.45
C ILE A 342 -3.09 -0.87 -19.56
N LEU A 343 -3.08 -0.19 -18.43
CA LEU A 343 -3.25 1.27 -18.36
C LEU A 343 -1.95 2.05 -18.60
N PHE A 344 -0.80 1.47 -18.21
CA PHE A 344 0.50 2.13 -18.32
C PHE A 344 0.90 2.48 -19.76
N PRO A 345 0.79 1.58 -20.77
CA PRO A 345 1.08 1.94 -22.14
C PRO A 345 0.19 3.07 -22.68
N VAL A 346 -1.07 3.12 -22.24
CA VAL A 346 -2.00 4.20 -22.60
C VAL A 346 -1.58 5.51 -21.95
N ALA A 347 -1.25 5.48 -20.65
CA ALA A 347 -0.78 6.64 -19.89
C ALA A 347 0.48 7.26 -20.51
N THR A 348 1.48 6.43 -20.83
CA THR A 348 2.72 6.88 -21.45
C THR A 348 2.52 7.46 -22.85
N LYS A 349 1.65 6.85 -23.66
CA LYS A 349 1.27 7.39 -24.98
C LYS A 349 0.56 8.74 -24.89
N LEU A 350 -0.16 9.02 -23.81
CA LEU A 350 -0.78 10.31 -23.52
C LEU A 350 0.18 11.29 -22.83
N GLY A 351 1.45 10.96 -22.68
CA GLY A 351 2.48 11.82 -22.08
C GLY A 351 2.44 11.92 -20.56
N ILE A 352 1.76 11.00 -19.86
CA ILE A 352 1.74 10.94 -18.41
C ILE A 352 3.04 10.29 -17.93
N ASP A 353 3.70 10.94 -16.97
CA ASP A 353 4.96 10.44 -16.39
C ASP A 353 4.75 9.08 -15.69
N PRO A 354 5.60 8.06 -15.95
CA PRO A 354 5.51 6.74 -15.36
C PRO A 354 5.50 6.72 -13.83
N VAL A 355 6.32 7.54 -13.19
CA VAL A 355 6.44 7.61 -11.73
C VAL A 355 5.21 8.27 -11.13
N HIS A 356 4.76 9.38 -11.72
CA HIS A 356 3.52 10.05 -11.32
C HIS A 356 2.31 9.11 -11.41
N PHE A 357 2.20 8.35 -12.50
CA PHE A 357 1.13 7.39 -12.70
C PHE A 357 1.15 6.27 -11.65
N GLY A 358 2.33 5.80 -11.26
CA GLY A 358 2.50 4.82 -10.18
C GLY A 358 2.04 5.34 -8.82
N ILE A 359 2.35 6.60 -8.49
CA ILE A 359 1.87 7.24 -7.25
C ILE A 359 0.34 7.42 -7.29
N LEU A 360 -0.21 7.85 -8.43
CA LEU A 360 -1.65 7.97 -8.60
C LEU A 360 -2.37 6.63 -8.35
N ILE A 361 -1.90 5.55 -8.96
CA ILE A 361 -2.46 4.21 -8.74
C ILE A 361 -2.36 3.85 -7.25
N THR A 362 -1.22 4.08 -6.61
CA THR A 362 -1.03 3.75 -5.18
C THR A 362 -1.99 4.52 -4.29
N VAL A 363 -2.16 5.83 -4.50
CA VAL A 363 -3.13 6.65 -3.75
C VAL A 363 -4.57 6.19 -4.00
N ASN A 364 -4.90 5.82 -5.23
CA ASN A 364 -6.21 5.29 -5.57
C ASN A 364 -6.51 3.98 -4.81
N MET A 365 -5.50 3.09 -4.72
CA MET A 365 -5.61 1.84 -3.94
C MET A 365 -5.81 2.10 -2.44
N GLU A 366 -5.18 3.15 -1.88
CA GLU A 366 -5.41 3.55 -0.49
C GLU A 366 -6.87 3.89 -0.22
N VAL A 367 -7.46 4.71 -1.10
CA VAL A 367 -8.88 5.07 -1.01
C VAL A 367 -9.75 3.83 -1.16
N GLY A 368 -9.46 2.99 -2.15
CA GLY A 368 -10.19 1.74 -2.42
C GLY A 368 -10.23 0.80 -1.23
N MET A 369 -9.13 0.67 -0.48
CA MET A 369 -9.09 -0.16 0.73
C MET A 369 -9.97 0.33 1.87
N CYS A 370 -10.31 1.60 1.88
CA CYS A 370 -11.17 2.23 2.90
C CYS A 370 -12.59 2.51 2.42
N HIS A 371 -12.89 2.20 1.14
CA HIS A 371 -14.16 2.49 0.49
C HIS A 371 -15.11 1.28 0.53
N PRO A 372 -16.41 1.46 0.87
CA PRO A 372 -17.41 0.40 0.79
C PRO A 372 -17.66 -0.02 -0.68
N PRO A 373 -18.17 -1.25 -0.99
CA PRO A 373 -18.78 -2.20 -0.05
C PRO A 373 -17.81 -3.16 0.65
N VAL A 374 -16.63 -3.43 0.08
CA VAL A 374 -15.70 -4.41 0.66
C VAL A 374 -14.58 -3.71 1.42
N GLY A 375 -13.68 -3.00 0.77
CA GLY A 375 -12.57 -2.28 1.38
C GLY A 375 -11.73 -3.11 2.38
N LEU A 376 -10.57 -3.60 1.98
CA LEU A 376 -9.78 -4.53 2.79
C LEU A 376 -9.52 -4.01 4.22
N ASN A 377 -9.21 -2.72 4.38
CA ASN A 377 -8.99 -2.11 5.69
C ASN A 377 -10.26 -2.06 6.54
N LEU A 378 -11.44 -1.93 5.92
CA LEU A 378 -12.71 -2.00 6.65
C LEU A 378 -12.90 -3.38 7.27
N TYR A 379 -12.60 -4.46 6.54
CA TYR A 379 -12.67 -5.82 7.07
C TYR A 379 -11.70 -6.06 8.21
N VAL A 380 -10.45 -5.64 8.02
CA VAL A 380 -9.41 -5.75 9.05
C VAL A 380 -9.82 -4.97 10.32
N ALA A 381 -10.27 -3.74 10.15
CA ALA A 381 -10.74 -2.90 11.25
C ALA A 381 -12.00 -3.47 11.91
N SER A 382 -12.94 -4.04 11.15
CA SER A 382 -14.11 -4.74 11.70
C SER A 382 -13.70 -5.91 12.60
N GLY A 383 -12.70 -6.69 12.19
CA GLY A 383 -12.13 -7.77 12.99
C GLY A 383 -11.58 -7.31 14.34
N ILE A 384 -10.92 -6.14 14.37
CA ILE A 384 -10.35 -5.55 15.60
C ILE A 384 -11.43 -4.87 16.44
N THR A 385 -12.28 -4.06 15.79
CA THR A 385 -13.28 -3.22 16.46
C THR A 385 -14.51 -3.99 16.90
N LYS A 386 -14.80 -5.14 16.27
CA LYS A 386 -16.08 -5.85 16.37
C LYS A 386 -17.29 -4.95 16.02
N MET A 387 -17.08 -3.98 15.13
CA MET A 387 -18.16 -3.17 14.54
C MET A 387 -18.61 -3.80 13.23
N GLY A 388 -19.89 -3.65 12.88
CA GLY A 388 -20.39 -4.04 11.57
C GLY A 388 -19.79 -3.19 10.44
N ILE A 389 -19.69 -3.73 9.24
CA ILE A 389 -19.10 -3.02 8.09
C ILE A 389 -19.85 -1.72 7.79
N THR A 390 -21.18 -1.73 7.87
CA THR A 390 -22.00 -0.52 7.63
C THR A 390 -21.72 0.57 8.67
N GLU A 391 -21.64 0.19 9.95
CA GLU A 391 -21.31 1.13 11.04
C GLU A 391 -19.89 1.71 10.85
N LEU A 392 -18.94 0.86 10.47
CA LEU A 392 -17.57 1.26 10.22
C LEU A 392 -17.46 2.17 8.98
N THR A 393 -18.22 1.90 7.93
CA THR A 393 -18.32 2.75 6.74
C THR A 393 -18.76 4.16 7.09
N ILE A 394 -19.80 4.30 7.94
CA ILE A 394 -20.24 5.61 8.41
C ILE A 394 -19.15 6.28 9.26
N ALA A 395 -18.44 5.51 10.07
CA ALA A 395 -17.38 6.01 10.92
C ALA A 395 -16.19 6.57 10.14
N VAL A 396 -15.77 5.93 9.03
CA VAL A 396 -14.61 6.34 8.22
C VAL A 396 -14.90 7.53 7.30
N TRP A 397 -16.17 7.84 7.04
CA TRP A 397 -16.59 8.80 6.01
C TRP A 397 -15.86 10.15 6.02
N PRO A 398 -15.62 10.84 7.18
CA PRO A 398 -14.93 12.12 7.19
C PRO A 398 -13.50 12.06 6.68
N TRP A 399 -12.77 11.00 7.01
CA TRP A 399 -11.40 10.78 6.55
C TRP A 399 -11.36 10.27 5.11
N LEU A 400 -12.34 9.46 4.71
CA LEU A 400 -12.48 8.98 3.34
C LEU A 400 -12.68 10.16 2.37
N LEU A 401 -13.50 11.15 2.75
CA LEU A 401 -13.65 12.40 1.97
C LEU A 401 -12.31 13.14 1.84
N THR A 402 -11.52 13.20 2.90
CA THR A 402 -10.18 13.79 2.87
C THR A 402 -9.27 13.04 1.88
N MET A 403 -9.32 11.71 1.90
CA MET A 403 -8.54 10.87 0.97
C MET A 403 -9.00 11.05 -0.48
N LEU A 404 -10.32 11.17 -0.74
CA LEU A 404 -10.86 11.44 -2.09
C LEU A 404 -10.42 12.80 -2.62
N VAL A 405 -10.46 13.85 -1.79
CA VAL A 405 -9.95 15.18 -2.16
C VAL A 405 -8.45 15.11 -2.44
N PHE A 406 -7.71 14.38 -1.63
CA PHE A 406 -6.27 14.17 -1.83
C PHE A 406 -5.99 13.40 -3.13
N LEU A 407 -6.78 12.38 -3.47
CA LEU A 407 -6.68 11.65 -4.74
C LEU A 407 -6.83 12.58 -5.94
N VAL A 408 -7.83 13.46 -5.93
CA VAL A 408 -8.02 14.46 -6.99
C VAL A 408 -6.81 15.40 -7.10
N LEU A 409 -6.30 15.84 -5.96
CA LEU A 409 -5.13 16.72 -5.90
C LEU A 409 -3.89 16.05 -6.48
N VAL A 410 -3.58 14.83 -6.09
CA VAL A 410 -2.44 14.06 -6.64
C VAL A 410 -2.63 13.82 -8.12
N THR A 411 -3.83 13.47 -8.56
CA THR A 411 -4.13 13.16 -9.97
C THR A 411 -3.77 14.31 -10.90
N TYR A 412 -4.15 15.54 -10.53
CA TYR A 412 -4.05 16.71 -11.41
C TYR A 412 -2.91 17.67 -11.06
N TRP A 413 -2.09 17.35 -10.08
CA TRP A 413 -0.92 18.12 -9.69
C TRP A 413 0.36 17.28 -9.66
N PRO A 414 0.95 16.93 -10.83
CA PRO A 414 2.14 16.10 -10.93
C PRO A 414 3.36 16.55 -10.11
N PRO A 415 3.61 17.86 -9.90
CA PRO A 415 4.71 18.29 -9.06
C PRO A 415 4.71 17.70 -7.65
N LEU A 416 3.54 17.33 -7.11
CA LEU A 416 3.44 16.73 -5.78
C LEU A 416 4.20 15.39 -5.67
N SER A 417 4.19 14.59 -6.73
CA SER A 417 4.92 13.33 -6.79
C SER A 417 6.29 13.45 -7.45
N LEU A 418 6.47 14.38 -8.39
CA LEU A 418 7.69 14.45 -9.22
C LEU A 418 8.74 15.44 -8.71
N TRP A 419 8.38 16.36 -7.80
CA TRP A 419 9.30 17.39 -7.35
C TRP A 419 10.53 16.79 -6.62
N LEU A 420 10.32 15.89 -5.68
CA LEU A 420 11.41 15.31 -4.89
C LEU A 420 12.35 14.43 -5.72
N PRO A 421 11.87 13.49 -6.55
CA PRO A 421 12.76 12.69 -7.41
C PRO A 421 13.58 13.55 -8.37
N LYS A 422 12.98 14.60 -8.96
CA LYS A 422 13.68 15.54 -9.85
C LYS A 422 14.70 16.38 -9.10
N ALA A 423 14.37 16.90 -7.92
CA ALA A 423 15.26 17.71 -7.12
C ALA A 423 16.51 16.95 -6.65
N LEU A 424 16.39 15.63 -6.48
CA LEU A 424 17.50 14.75 -6.08
C LEU A 424 18.20 14.04 -7.24
N GLY A 425 17.80 14.34 -8.49
CA GLY A 425 18.48 13.83 -9.69
C GLY A 425 18.28 12.31 -9.92
N VAL A 426 17.17 11.74 -9.44
CA VAL A 426 16.85 10.32 -9.62
C VAL A 426 15.98 10.08 -10.87
N MET A 427 15.51 11.18 -11.48
CA MET A 427 14.75 11.20 -12.74
C MET A 427 15.35 12.22 -13.68
#